data_a796ec7399c3885ecd4eec26829c1d43
#
_entry.id   a796ec7399c3885ecd4eec26829c1d43
#
_cell.length_a   1.000
_cell.length_b   1.000
_cell.length_c   1.000
_cell.angle_alpha   90.00
_cell.angle_beta   90.00
_cell.angle_gamma   90.00
#
_symmetry.space_group_name_H-M   'P 1'
#
loop_
_entity.id
_entity.type
_entity.pdbx_description
1 polymer ?
#
loop_
_entity_poly.entity_id
_entity_poly.type
_entity_poly.pdbx_seq_one_letter_code
_entity_poly.pdbx_strand_id
1 'polypeptide(L)'
;MTFTSEPHPGVRPPPAATDGFVLNHTMLRVKDPVVSLGFYTHVFGMVLLRKLDFPEMRFSLFFLAKLNDTDQVPEETGARTGWTFSQRGILELTHNWGTEDQADFAYHDGNTQPQGFGHICFAVPDLVKAVKWLDDNGVEYVKRPEQGKMKNVAFVKDPDGYWIEIVQPELNANLGQPSPDQAC
;
A
#
# COMPACT_ATOMS: atom_id res chain seq x y z
N MET A 1 -25.61 1.90 -13.85
CA MET A 1 -25.32 0.46 -14.13
C MET A 1 -25.04 -0.20 -12.80
N THR A 2 -25.74 -1.31 -12.50
CA THR A 2 -25.44 -2.09 -11.29
C THR A 2 -24.37 -3.11 -11.67
N PHE A 3 -23.19 -3.04 -11.07
CA PHE A 3 -22.14 -4.03 -11.26
C PHE A 3 -22.60 -5.38 -10.67
N THR A 4 -22.39 -6.46 -11.40
CA THR A 4 -22.65 -7.82 -10.91
C THR A 4 -21.31 -8.47 -10.58
N SER A 5 -21.17 -8.98 -9.36
CA SER A 5 -19.95 -9.69 -8.93
C SER A 5 -19.71 -10.93 -9.79
N GLU A 6 -18.43 -11.27 -9.98
CA GLU A 6 -18.06 -12.56 -10.58
C GLU A 6 -18.61 -13.72 -9.74
N PRO A 7 -19.17 -14.75 -10.38
CA PRO A 7 -19.74 -15.88 -9.65
C PRO A 7 -18.64 -16.71 -8.97
N HIS A 8 -18.78 -16.90 -7.67
CA HIS A 8 -17.92 -17.78 -6.87
C HIS A 8 -18.72 -18.35 -5.68
N PRO A 9 -18.52 -19.60 -5.26
CA PRO A 9 -19.29 -20.22 -4.16
C PRO A 9 -19.27 -19.45 -2.84
N GLY A 10 -18.19 -18.66 -2.58
CA GLY A 10 -18.06 -17.83 -1.38
C GLY A 10 -18.69 -16.44 -1.48
N VAL A 11 -19.08 -15.99 -2.69
CA VAL A 11 -19.64 -14.65 -2.89
C VAL A 11 -21.09 -14.60 -2.41
N ARG A 12 -21.45 -13.57 -1.67
CA ARG A 12 -22.80 -13.27 -1.23
C ARG A 12 -23.17 -11.85 -1.69
N PRO A 13 -24.44 -11.58 -1.98
CA PRO A 13 -24.88 -10.21 -2.25
C PRO A 13 -24.57 -9.30 -1.06
N PRO A 14 -24.06 -8.07 -1.30
CA PRO A 14 -23.82 -7.12 -0.21
C PRO A 14 -25.14 -6.76 0.47
N PRO A 15 -25.24 -6.83 1.81
CA PRO A 15 -26.42 -6.41 2.52
C PRO A 15 -26.52 -4.87 2.58
N ALA A 16 -27.74 -4.33 2.50
CA ALA A 16 -27.99 -2.89 2.56
C ALA A 16 -27.41 -2.23 3.84
N ALA A 17 -27.29 -2.99 4.93
CA ALA A 17 -26.67 -2.50 6.18
C ALA A 17 -25.21 -2.08 6.03
N THR A 18 -24.54 -2.45 4.93
CA THR A 18 -23.15 -2.06 4.63
C THR A 18 -23.05 -0.90 3.64
N ASP A 19 -24.19 -0.32 3.23
CA ASP A 19 -24.18 0.84 2.35
C ASP A 19 -23.39 1.99 3.01
N GLY A 20 -22.45 2.54 2.27
CA GLY A 20 -21.57 3.59 2.77
C GLY A 20 -20.34 3.12 3.56
N PHE A 21 -20.16 1.81 3.80
CA PHE A 21 -18.90 1.32 4.37
C PHE A 21 -17.75 1.55 3.37
N VAL A 22 -16.62 2.01 3.91
CA VAL A 22 -15.41 2.32 3.13
C VAL A 22 -14.24 1.54 3.70
N LEU A 23 -13.52 0.81 2.86
CA LEU A 23 -12.19 0.31 3.23
C LEU A 23 -11.24 1.52 3.23
N ASN A 24 -11.05 2.10 4.41
CA ASN A 24 -10.33 3.36 4.59
C ASN A 24 -8.82 3.15 4.51
N HIS A 25 -8.24 2.35 5.40
CA HIS A 25 -6.80 2.22 5.50
C HIS A 25 -6.32 0.78 5.69
N THR A 26 -5.04 0.58 5.35
CA THR A 26 -4.23 -0.57 5.75
C THR A 26 -3.16 -0.08 6.71
N MET A 27 -2.95 -0.80 7.83
CA MET A 27 -1.97 -0.44 8.84
C MET A 27 -0.72 -1.32 8.71
N LEU A 28 0.45 -0.67 8.70
CA LEU A 28 1.77 -1.29 8.82
C LEU A 28 2.47 -0.78 10.07
N ARG A 29 3.12 -1.67 10.82
CA ARG A 29 4.02 -1.28 11.90
C ARG A 29 5.38 -0.94 11.35
N VAL A 30 5.94 0.20 11.76
CA VAL A 30 7.24 0.67 11.32
C VAL A 30 8.19 0.79 12.50
N LYS A 31 9.44 0.37 12.31
CA LYS A 31 10.49 0.45 13.34
C LYS A 31 10.89 1.89 13.61
N ASP A 32 11.18 2.64 12.55
CA ASP A 32 11.60 4.04 12.57
C ASP A 32 10.68 4.88 11.68
N PRO A 33 9.82 5.74 12.25
CA PRO A 33 8.89 6.53 11.46
C PRO A 33 9.59 7.57 10.58
N VAL A 34 10.81 8.03 10.93
CA VAL A 34 11.55 9.01 10.11
C VAL A 34 11.97 8.36 8.80
N VAL A 35 12.50 7.14 8.86
CA VAL A 35 12.92 6.37 7.68
C VAL A 35 11.71 6.03 6.81
N SER A 36 10.65 5.49 7.42
CA SER A 36 9.46 5.07 6.68
C SER A 36 8.69 6.24 6.08
N LEU A 37 8.53 7.35 6.80
CA LEU A 37 7.93 8.58 6.25
C LEU A 37 8.76 9.13 5.09
N GLY A 38 10.09 9.17 5.22
CA GLY A 38 10.99 9.58 4.14
C GLY A 38 10.79 8.73 2.89
N PHE A 39 10.72 7.41 3.06
CA PHE A 39 10.49 6.48 1.97
C PHE A 39 9.13 6.71 1.27
N TYR A 40 8.02 6.64 2.00
CA TYR A 40 6.69 6.75 1.40
C TYR A 40 6.40 8.14 0.82
N THR A 41 6.91 9.20 1.42
CA THR A 41 6.70 10.56 0.89
C THR A 41 7.60 10.86 -0.31
N HIS A 42 8.86 10.44 -0.29
CA HIS A 42 9.79 10.73 -1.39
C HIS A 42 9.65 9.73 -2.55
N VAL A 43 9.68 8.42 -2.27
CA VAL A 43 9.69 7.40 -3.33
C VAL A 43 8.29 7.24 -3.97
N PHE A 44 7.24 7.23 -3.17
CA PHE A 44 5.87 7.05 -3.64
C PHE A 44 5.06 8.35 -3.74
N GLY A 45 5.64 9.48 -3.32
CA GLY A 45 5.00 10.78 -3.41
C GLY A 45 3.69 10.85 -2.62
N MET A 46 3.62 10.14 -1.49
CA MET A 46 2.48 10.23 -0.56
C MET A 46 2.57 11.51 0.28
N VAL A 47 1.45 11.97 0.77
CA VAL A 47 1.35 13.15 1.65
C VAL A 47 0.94 12.68 3.04
N LEU A 48 1.65 13.16 4.07
CA LEU A 48 1.25 12.95 5.45
C LEU A 48 0.04 13.85 5.76
N LEU A 49 -1.11 13.23 5.97
CA LEU A 49 -2.37 13.91 6.28
C LEU A 49 -2.51 14.21 7.77
N ARG A 50 -2.23 13.21 8.60
CA ARG A 50 -2.40 13.30 10.05
C ARG A 50 -1.29 12.54 10.76
N LYS A 51 -0.82 13.11 11.89
CA LYS A 51 -0.10 12.41 12.94
C LYS A 51 -0.94 12.46 14.21
N LEU A 52 -1.07 11.34 14.88
CA LEU A 52 -1.74 11.22 16.17
C LEU A 52 -0.80 10.53 17.16
N ASP A 53 -0.57 11.17 18.32
CA ASP A 53 0.28 10.61 19.38
C ASP A 53 -0.58 10.10 20.54
N PHE A 54 -0.23 8.94 21.08
CA PHE A 54 -0.87 8.30 22.20
C PHE A 54 0.16 8.04 23.32
N PRO A 55 0.52 9.06 24.13
CA PRO A 55 1.62 8.97 25.09
C PRO A 55 1.43 7.88 26.15
N GLU A 56 0.22 7.71 26.65
CA GLU A 56 -0.08 6.69 27.69
C GLU A 56 0.12 5.26 27.16
N MET A 57 -0.08 5.05 25.83
CA MET A 57 0.09 3.76 25.18
C MET A 57 1.44 3.64 24.44
N ARG A 58 2.24 4.72 24.43
CA ARG A 58 3.58 4.80 23.83
C ARG A 58 3.63 4.44 22.35
N PHE A 59 2.69 4.97 21.55
CA PHE A 59 2.74 4.84 20.09
C PHE A 59 2.26 6.10 19.36
N SER A 60 2.62 6.20 18.11
CA SER A 60 2.16 7.24 17.16
C SER A 60 1.58 6.60 15.90
N LEU A 61 0.57 7.25 15.33
CA LEU A 61 -0.04 6.91 14.05
C LEU A 61 0.25 8.00 13.03
N PHE A 62 0.58 7.59 11.81
CA PHE A 62 0.83 8.48 10.68
C PHE A 62 -0.03 8.03 9.51
N PHE A 63 -0.95 8.89 9.06
CA PHE A 63 -1.87 8.60 7.95
C PHE A 63 -1.39 9.29 6.69
N LEU A 64 -1.07 8.51 5.66
CA LEU A 64 -0.58 8.98 4.39
C LEU A 64 -1.56 8.65 3.26
N ALA A 65 -1.64 9.54 2.27
CA ALA A 65 -2.40 9.31 1.05
C ALA A 65 -1.62 9.72 -0.19
N LYS A 66 -1.92 9.08 -1.31
CA LYS A 66 -1.60 9.62 -2.63
C LYS A 66 -2.75 10.53 -3.04
N LEU A 67 -2.48 11.84 -3.08
CA LEU A 67 -3.50 12.84 -3.44
C LEU A 67 -3.60 13.02 -4.96
N ASN A 68 -4.79 13.35 -5.43
CA ASN A 68 -5.08 13.80 -6.78
C ASN A 68 -5.25 15.33 -6.81
N ASP A 69 -5.15 15.94 -7.98
CA ASP A 69 -5.28 17.40 -8.14
C ASP A 69 -6.64 17.96 -7.71
N THR A 70 -7.66 17.11 -7.61
CA THR A 70 -9.02 17.48 -7.18
C THR A 70 -9.26 17.30 -5.69
N ASP A 71 -8.33 16.70 -4.95
CA ASP A 71 -8.49 16.45 -3.52
C ASP A 71 -8.37 17.76 -2.73
N GLN A 72 -9.39 18.07 -1.95
CA GLN A 72 -9.43 19.25 -1.09
C GLN A 72 -9.26 18.81 0.36
N VAL A 73 -8.01 18.75 0.80
CA VAL A 73 -7.68 18.40 2.19
C VAL A 73 -7.98 19.60 3.11
N PRO A 74 -8.86 19.47 4.11
CA PRO A 74 -9.15 20.57 5.03
C PRO A 74 -7.93 21.04 5.81
N GLU A 75 -7.81 22.35 6.04
CA GLU A 75 -6.74 22.93 6.86
C GLU A 75 -6.99 22.74 8.36
N GLU A 76 -8.26 22.86 8.79
CA GLU A 76 -8.63 22.67 10.18
C GLU A 76 -8.42 21.23 10.61
N THR A 77 -7.82 21.03 11.78
CA THR A 77 -7.34 19.75 12.30
C THR A 77 -8.42 18.69 12.43
N GLY A 78 -9.58 19.05 13.00
CA GLY A 78 -10.71 18.12 13.19
C GLY A 78 -11.33 17.72 11.86
N ALA A 79 -11.57 18.70 10.98
CA ALA A 79 -12.09 18.47 9.65
C ALA A 79 -11.14 17.61 8.80
N ARG A 80 -9.83 17.87 8.89
CA ARG A 80 -8.79 17.04 8.22
C ARG A 80 -8.81 15.61 8.73
N THR A 81 -8.96 15.41 10.04
CA THR A 81 -9.07 14.05 10.61
C THR A 81 -10.31 13.33 10.07
N GLY A 82 -11.47 13.98 10.10
CA GLY A 82 -12.70 13.42 9.54
C GLY A 82 -12.57 13.11 8.04
N TRP A 83 -11.98 14.03 7.26
CA TRP A 83 -11.70 13.82 5.85
C TRP A 83 -10.78 12.61 5.63
N THR A 84 -9.69 12.48 6.37
CA THR A 84 -8.75 11.36 6.28
C THR A 84 -9.46 10.02 6.50
N PHE A 85 -10.34 9.92 7.51
CA PHE A 85 -11.09 8.70 7.77
C PHE A 85 -12.25 8.43 6.80
N SER A 86 -12.59 9.36 5.93
CA SER A 86 -13.57 9.15 4.86
C SER A 86 -12.96 8.72 3.53
N GLN A 87 -11.63 8.78 3.37
CA GLN A 87 -10.94 8.44 2.13
C GLN A 87 -10.78 6.93 1.94
N ARG A 88 -10.30 6.54 0.76
CA ARG A 88 -9.90 5.16 0.42
C ARG A 88 -8.41 5.12 0.13
N GLY A 89 -7.79 3.96 0.39
CA GLY A 89 -6.38 3.75 0.05
C GLY A 89 -5.41 4.54 0.93
N ILE A 90 -5.81 4.86 2.15
CA ILE A 90 -4.92 5.45 3.16
C ILE A 90 -3.94 4.39 3.64
N LEU A 91 -2.69 4.78 3.81
CA LEU A 91 -1.69 3.98 4.51
C LEU A 91 -1.51 4.54 5.91
N GLU A 92 -1.76 3.72 6.93
CA GLU A 92 -1.46 4.03 8.32
C GLU A 92 -0.12 3.40 8.70
N LEU A 93 0.84 4.20 9.11
CA LEU A 93 2.08 3.73 9.72
C LEU A 93 1.95 3.86 11.24
N THR A 94 2.12 2.75 11.96
CA THR A 94 2.09 2.70 13.42
C THR A 94 3.49 2.51 13.97
N HIS A 95 3.97 3.47 14.75
CA HIS A 95 5.26 3.41 15.43
C HIS A 95 5.08 3.18 16.92
N ASN A 96 5.61 2.09 17.46
CA ASN A 96 5.72 1.85 18.91
C ASN A 96 7.02 2.47 19.41
N TRP A 97 6.93 3.44 20.30
CA TRP A 97 8.08 4.25 20.73
C TRP A 97 9.19 3.43 21.35
N GLY A 98 10.39 3.63 20.86
CA GLY A 98 11.61 2.96 21.29
C GLY A 98 12.02 1.78 20.42
N THR A 99 11.24 1.40 19.40
CA THR A 99 11.67 0.38 18.42
C THR A 99 12.81 0.88 17.54
N GLU A 100 12.86 2.17 17.26
CA GLU A 100 13.91 2.85 16.48
C GLU A 100 15.30 2.68 17.09
N ASP A 101 15.38 2.61 18.43
CA ASP A 101 16.64 2.49 19.18
C ASP A 101 17.12 1.01 19.32
N GLN A 102 16.33 0.04 18.90
CA GLN A 102 16.64 -1.38 19.07
C GLN A 102 17.34 -1.94 17.80
N ALA A 103 18.64 -2.15 17.86
CA ALA A 103 19.43 -2.56 16.69
C ALA A 103 18.91 -3.86 16.04
N ASP A 104 18.61 -4.89 16.86
CA ASP A 104 18.20 -6.22 16.38
C ASP A 104 16.67 -6.37 16.25
N PHE A 105 15.91 -5.29 16.44
CA PHE A 105 14.46 -5.34 16.30
C PHE A 105 14.04 -5.26 14.82
N ALA A 106 13.14 -6.14 14.42
CA ALA A 106 12.44 -6.09 13.15
C ALA A 106 11.01 -6.60 13.31
N TYR A 107 10.08 -6.01 12.58
CA TYR A 107 8.75 -6.59 12.41
C TYR A 107 8.82 -7.76 11.42
N HIS A 108 7.87 -8.69 11.55
CA HIS A 108 7.72 -9.75 10.56
C HIS A 108 7.18 -9.18 9.26
N ASP A 109 7.84 -9.45 8.14
CA ASP A 109 7.52 -8.89 6.81
C ASP A 109 6.23 -9.45 6.17
N GLY A 110 5.68 -10.51 6.76
CA GLY A 110 4.48 -11.20 6.27
C GLY A 110 4.76 -12.27 5.22
N ASN A 111 5.86 -12.23 4.50
CA ASN A 111 6.21 -13.16 3.43
C ASN A 111 7.21 -14.25 3.84
N THR A 112 7.96 -14.02 4.92
CA THR A 112 8.75 -15.06 5.60
C THR A 112 7.84 -16.07 6.30
N GLN A 113 8.26 -17.32 6.44
CA GLN A 113 7.47 -18.35 7.14
C GLN A 113 7.39 -18.09 8.66
N PRO A 114 6.20 -18.25 9.27
CA PRO A 114 4.89 -18.56 8.67
C PRO A 114 4.31 -17.34 7.94
N GLN A 115 3.88 -17.56 6.70
CA GLN A 115 3.33 -16.46 5.88
C GLN A 115 2.03 -15.90 6.46
N GLY A 116 1.86 -14.58 6.32
CA GLY A 116 0.66 -13.85 6.75
C GLY A 116 0.29 -12.76 5.77
N PHE A 117 0.45 -11.49 6.15
CA PHE A 117 0.20 -10.34 5.27
C PHE A 117 1.15 -10.37 4.05
N GLY A 118 0.62 -10.26 2.83
CA GLY A 118 1.40 -10.37 1.60
C GLY A 118 2.09 -9.05 1.21
N HIS A 119 1.30 -8.10 0.77
CA HIS A 119 1.81 -6.82 0.22
C HIS A 119 0.71 -5.75 0.14
N ILE A 120 1.13 -4.50 -0.05
CA ILE A 120 0.30 -3.43 -0.61
C ILE A 120 0.66 -3.25 -2.08
N CYS A 121 -0.21 -2.61 -2.86
CA CYS A 121 0.01 -2.42 -4.29
C CYS A 121 -0.13 -0.95 -4.70
N PHE A 122 0.83 -0.48 -5.52
CA PHE A 122 0.73 0.80 -6.22
C PHE A 122 0.52 0.55 -7.71
N ALA A 123 -0.57 1.09 -8.24
CA ALA A 123 -0.77 1.20 -9.67
C ALA A 123 -0.02 2.43 -10.21
N VAL A 124 0.79 2.21 -11.25
CA VAL A 124 1.60 3.27 -11.88
C VAL A 124 1.20 3.47 -13.34
N PRO A 125 1.30 4.70 -13.88
CA PRO A 125 0.92 4.96 -15.27
C PRO A 125 1.92 4.40 -16.29
N ASP A 126 3.17 4.14 -15.87
CA ASP A 126 4.27 3.67 -16.74
C ASP A 126 5.26 2.87 -15.91
N LEU A 127 5.25 1.55 -16.07
CA LEU A 127 6.07 0.64 -15.29
C LEU A 127 7.58 0.82 -15.55
N VAL A 128 7.96 1.16 -16.79
CA VAL A 128 9.38 1.35 -17.14
C VAL A 128 9.95 2.58 -16.43
N LYS A 129 9.19 3.68 -16.44
CA LYS A 129 9.59 4.89 -15.71
C LYS A 129 9.58 4.68 -14.20
N ALA A 130 8.60 3.94 -13.69
CA ALA A 130 8.55 3.60 -12.26
C ALA A 130 9.77 2.76 -11.84
N VAL A 131 10.15 1.75 -12.61
CA VAL A 131 11.34 0.93 -12.35
C VAL A 131 12.60 1.79 -12.35
N LYS A 132 12.77 2.66 -13.36
CA LYS A 132 13.91 3.57 -13.38
C LYS A 132 13.95 4.49 -12.14
N TRP A 133 12.81 5.04 -11.74
CA TRP A 133 12.71 5.89 -10.54
C TRP A 133 13.08 5.13 -9.26
N LEU A 134 12.61 3.90 -9.12
CA LEU A 134 12.94 3.03 -7.98
C LEU A 134 14.44 2.69 -7.95
N ASP A 135 15.06 2.43 -9.12
CA ASP A 135 16.51 2.21 -9.26
C ASP A 135 17.31 3.47 -8.87
N ASP A 136 16.90 4.65 -9.36
CA ASP A 136 17.55 5.93 -9.06
C ASP A 136 17.48 6.26 -7.55
N ASN A 137 16.49 5.71 -6.83
CA ASN A 137 16.34 5.86 -5.37
C ASN A 137 16.90 4.69 -4.56
N GLY A 138 17.56 3.72 -5.19
CA GLY A 138 18.20 2.59 -4.51
C GLY A 138 17.24 1.64 -3.79
N VAL A 139 15.98 1.53 -4.28
CA VAL A 139 14.96 0.68 -3.66
C VAL A 139 15.28 -0.80 -3.89
N GLU A 140 15.20 -1.60 -2.83
CA GLU A 140 15.48 -3.05 -2.88
C GLU A 140 14.35 -3.80 -3.60
N TYR A 141 14.70 -4.59 -4.61
CA TYR A 141 13.76 -5.45 -5.31
C TYR A 141 13.69 -6.85 -4.71
N VAL A 142 12.46 -7.34 -4.54
CA VAL A 142 12.17 -8.77 -4.37
C VAL A 142 12.10 -9.44 -5.74
N LYS A 143 11.47 -8.76 -6.72
CA LYS A 143 11.27 -9.26 -8.07
C LYS A 143 11.16 -8.10 -9.05
N ARG A 144 11.91 -8.16 -10.14
CA ARG A 144 11.80 -7.21 -11.26
C ARG A 144 10.74 -7.64 -12.28
N PRO A 145 10.19 -6.70 -13.10
CA PRO A 145 9.10 -7.02 -14.05
C PRO A 145 9.44 -8.13 -15.04
N GLU A 146 10.69 -8.22 -15.46
CA GLU A 146 11.16 -9.22 -16.43
C GLU A 146 11.41 -10.60 -15.84
N GLN A 147 11.37 -10.74 -14.50
CA GLN A 147 11.68 -11.99 -13.81
C GLN A 147 10.42 -12.85 -13.58
N GLY A 148 10.66 -14.16 -13.44
CA GLY A 148 9.62 -15.13 -13.09
C GLY A 148 8.55 -15.32 -14.18
N LYS A 149 7.45 -15.97 -13.80
CA LYS A 149 6.32 -16.27 -14.70
C LYS A 149 5.34 -15.09 -14.85
N MET A 150 5.12 -14.33 -13.78
CA MET A 150 4.30 -13.12 -13.81
C MET A 150 5.14 -11.96 -14.32
N LYS A 151 5.08 -11.69 -15.62
CA LYS A 151 5.73 -10.52 -16.23
C LYS A 151 4.90 -9.25 -15.94
N ASN A 152 5.50 -8.09 -16.14
CA ASN A 152 4.86 -6.78 -15.98
C ASN A 152 4.39 -6.44 -14.55
N VAL A 153 4.93 -7.16 -13.54
CA VAL A 153 4.71 -6.90 -12.12
C VAL A 153 6.05 -6.86 -11.41
N ALA A 154 6.34 -5.81 -10.68
CA ALA A 154 7.51 -5.75 -9.81
C ALA A 154 7.10 -5.86 -8.35
N PHE A 155 8.00 -6.36 -7.52
CA PHE A 155 7.90 -6.30 -6.06
C PHE A 155 9.16 -5.67 -5.50
N VAL A 156 8.98 -4.69 -4.63
CA VAL A 156 10.06 -4.02 -3.90
C VAL A 156 9.79 -4.12 -2.40
N LYS A 157 10.80 -3.79 -1.58
CA LYS A 157 10.66 -3.71 -0.12
C LYS A 157 10.59 -2.27 0.35
N ASP A 158 9.79 -2.06 1.36
CA ASP A 158 9.88 -0.85 2.17
C ASP A 158 11.02 -0.98 3.21
N PRO A 159 11.31 0.07 4.02
CA PRO A 159 12.38 0.02 5.02
C PRO A 159 12.24 -1.06 6.10
N ASP A 160 11.02 -1.51 6.39
CA ASP A 160 10.71 -2.57 7.36
C ASP A 160 10.65 -3.97 6.71
N GLY A 161 10.84 -4.06 5.38
CA GLY A 161 10.85 -5.32 4.63
C GLY A 161 9.48 -5.72 4.07
N TYR A 162 8.42 -4.96 4.31
CA TYR A 162 7.12 -5.24 3.70
C TYR A 162 7.19 -5.13 2.18
N TRP A 163 6.52 -6.06 1.50
CA TRP A 163 6.49 -6.04 0.05
C TRP A 163 5.50 -5.00 -0.48
N ILE A 164 5.92 -4.34 -1.54
CA ILE A 164 5.11 -3.41 -2.31
C ILE A 164 5.08 -3.91 -3.76
N GLU A 165 3.89 -4.24 -4.23
CA GLU A 165 3.65 -4.58 -5.62
C GLU A 165 3.55 -3.31 -6.48
N ILE A 166 4.15 -3.32 -7.67
CA ILE A 166 4.08 -2.23 -8.65
C ILE A 166 3.49 -2.79 -9.93
N VAL A 167 2.35 -2.24 -10.36
CA VAL A 167 1.62 -2.69 -11.54
C VAL A 167 1.28 -1.52 -12.45
N GLN A 168 1.31 -1.76 -13.75
CA GLN A 168 0.67 -0.87 -14.72
C GLN A 168 -0.63 -1.53 -15.18
N PRO A 169 -1.81 -0.91 -14.95
CA PRO A 169 -3.10 -1.55 -15.20
C PRO A 169 -3.25 -2.10 -16.61
N GLU A 170 -2.85 -1.34 -17.62
CA GLU A 170 -3.00 -1.72 -19.03
C GLU A 170 -2.18 -2.96 -19.40
N LEU A 171 -0.99 -3.14 -18.80
CA LEU A 171 -0.14 -4.31 -19.06
C LEU A 171 -0.67 -5.58 -18.40
N ASN A 172 -1.54 -5.43 -17.40
CA ASN A 172 -2.09 -6.51 -16.59
C ASN A 172 -3.57 -6.78 -16.87
N ALA A 173 -4.16 -6.15 -17.88
CA ALA A 173 -5.57 -6.30 -18.24
C ALA A 173 -5.99 -7.75 -18.54
N ASN A 174 -5.04 -8.58 -18.99
CA ASN A 174 -5.27 -10.00 -19.31
C ASN A 174 -4.57 -10.95 -18.33
N LEU A 175 -4.20 -10.46 -17.14
CA LEU A 175 -3.54 -11.28 -16.14
C LEU A 175 -4.43 -12.47 -15.74
N GLY A 176 -3.85 -13.68 -15.74
CA GLY A 176 -4.58 -14.92 -15.41
C GLY A 176 -5.39 -15.53 -16.54
N GLN A 177 -5.46 -14.89 -17.70
CA GLN A 177 -6.04 -15.50 -18.90
C GLN A 177 -5.03 -16.41 -19.61
N PRO A 178 -5.48 -17.52 -20.26
CA PRO A 178 -4.61 -18.32 -21.11
C PRO A 178 -3.99 -17.44 -22.19
N SER A 179 -2.68 -17.57 -22.44
CA SER A 179 -2.08 -16.89 -23.59
C SER A 179 -2.71 -17.41 -24.89
N PRO A 180 -2.87 -16.56 -25.91
CA PRO A 180 -3.43 -16.98 -27.20
C PRO A 180 -2.75 -18.22 -27.81
N ASP A 181 -1.48 -18.43 -27.48
CA ASP A 181 -0.68 -19.57 -27.96
C ASP A 181 -0.94 -20.89 -27.18
N GLN A 182 -1.76 -20.88 -26.13
CA GLN A 182 -2.14 -22.05 -25.34
C GLN A 182 -3.58 -22.51 -25.58
N ALA A 183 -4.29 -21.84 -26.51
CA ALA A 183 -5.65 -22.17 -26.90
C ALA A 183 -5.66 -23.03 -28.19
N CYS A 184 -4.97 -24.16 -28.18
CA CYS A 184 -5.05 -25.21 -29.20
C CYS A 184 -5.24 -26.56 -28.55
#